data_3c153b6e260974b97ba8ff243a77195f
#
_entry.id   3c153b6e260974b97ba8ff243a77195f
#
_cell.length_a   1.000
_cell.length_b   1.000
_cell.length_c   1.000
_cell.angle_alpha   90.00
_cell.angle_beta   90.00
_cell.angle_gamma   90.00
#
_symmetry.space_group_name_H-M   'P 1'
#
loop_
_entity.id
_entity.type
_entity.pdbx_description
1 polymer ?
#
loop_
_entity_poly.entity_id
_entity_poly.type
_entity_poly.pdbx_seq_one_letter_code
_entity_poly.pdbx_strand_id
1 'polypeptide(L)'
;MSQPITRENFDEWMIPVYAPAPFIPVRCEGSRLWDQQGKEYIDFAGGIAVNALGHAHPELREALNEQASKFWHTGNGYTNEPVLRLAKKLIDATFADRVFFCNSGAEANEAALKLARKFAHDRYGSHKSGIVAFKNAFHGRTLFTVSAGGQPAYSQDFAPLPADIRHAAYNDINSASALIDDSTCAVIVEPIQGEGGVVPASNAFLQGLRELCNRHNALLIFDEVQTGVGRTGELYAYMHYGVTPDLLTTAKALGGGFPVGALL
;
A
#
# COMPACT_ATOMS: atom_id res chain seq x y z
N MET A 1 -36.66 -13.25 16.62
CA MET A 1 -35.83 -13.63 15.47
C MET A 1 -35.34 -12.34 14.84
N SER A 2 -34.03 -12.15 14.64
CA SER A 2 -33.52 -10.96 13.94
C SER A 2 -34.02 -10.96 12.50
N GLN A 3 -34.40 -9.79 11.99
CA GLN A 3 -34.76 -9.66 10.57
C GLN A 3 -33.61 -10.14 9.69
N PRO A 4 -33.90 -10.80 8.55
CA PRO A 4 -32.87 -11.22 7.62
C PRO A 4 -32.13 -9.99 7.07
N ILE A 5 -30.80 -10.04 7.05
CA ILE A 5 -29.97 -8.99 6.47
C ILE A 5 -30.06 -9.09 4.93
N THR A 6 -30.32 -7.95 4.28
CA THR A 6 -30.42 -7.85 2.82
C THR A 6 -29.44 -6.80 2.28
N ARG A 7 -29.27 -6.77 0.94
CA ARG A 7 -28.37 -5.80 0.30
C ARG A 7 -28.82 -4.34 0.52
N GLU A 8 -30.12 -4.11 0.62
CA GLU A 8 -30.71 -2.78 0.85
C GLU A 8 -30.29 -2.20 2.21
N ASN A 9 -30.01 -3.04 3.21
CA ASN A 9 -29.52 -2.57 4.51
C ASN A 9 -28.15 -1.88 4.43
N PHE A 10 -27.36 -2.16 3.38
CA PHE A 10 -26.13 -1.40 3.19
C PHE A 10 -26.43 0.07 2.90
N ASP A 11 -27.37 0.35 2.02
CA ASP A 11 -27.73 1.71 1.63
C ASP A 11 -28.41 2.49 2.78
N GLU A 12 -29.06 1.75 3.67
CA GLU A 12 -29.71 2.32 4.85
C GLU A 12 -28.74 2.58 6.02
N TRP A 13 -27.76 1.67 6.24
CA TRP A 13 -26.94 1.69 7.47
C TRP A 13 -25.51 2.18 7.26
N MET A 14 -25.00 2.14 6.04
CA MET A 14 -23.59 2.46 5.75
C MET A 14 -23.46 3.85 5.12
N ILE A 15 -22.36 4.54 5.45
CA ILE A 15 -22.03 5.79 4.77
C ILE A 15 -21.78 5.47 3.29
N PRO A 16 -22.38 6.20 2.33
CA PRO A 16 -22.39 5.86 0.91
C PRO A 16 -21.07 6.21 0.21
N VAL A 17 -19.93 5.71 0.72
CA VAL A 17 -18.59 5.92 0.15
C VAL A 17 -18.19 4.84 -0.86
N TYR A 18 -18.96 3.76 -0.96
CA TYR A 18 -18.74 2.65 -1.89
C TYR A 18 -20.06 2.23 -2.55
N ALA A 19 -19.96 1.66 -3.75
CA ALA A 19 -21.05 1.01 -4.46
C ALA A 19 -20.77 -0.51 -4.54
N PRO A 20 -21.07 -1.30 -3.51
CA PRO A 20 -20.82 -2.74 -3.51
C PRO A 20 -21.74 -3.47 -4.50
N ALA A 21 -21.33 -4.69 -4.86
CA ALA A 21 -22.13 -5.57 -5.74
C ALA A 21 -23.57 -5.74 -5.23
N PRO A 22 -24.54 -6.05 -6.12
CA PRO A 22 -25.95 -6.16 -5.75
C PRO A 22 -26.31 -7.48 -5.03
N PHE A 23 -25.34 -8.13 -4.43
CA PHE A 23 -25.51 -9.36 -3.65
C PHE A 23 -24.57 -9.36 -2.43
N ILE A 24 -24.87 -10.20 -1.45
CA ILE A 24 -24.02 -10.39 -0.26
C ILE A 24 -23.38 -11.78 -0.33
N PRO A 25 -22.04 -11.88 -0.43
CA PRO A 25 -21.34 -13.14 -0.32
C PRO A 25 -21.42 -13.67 1.11
N VAL A 26 -21.69 -14.97 1.26
CA VAL A 26 -21.76 -15.66 2.56
C VAL A 26 -20.72 -16.76 2.71
N ARG A 27 -20.14 -17.20 1.61
CA ARG A 27 -19.05 -18.18 1.59
C ARG A 27 -18.08 -17.84 0.46
N CYS A 28 -16.79 -17.96 0.73
CA CYS A 28 -15.74 -17.80 -0.27
C CYS A 28 -14.71 -18.93 -0.10
N GLU A 29 -14.17 -19.45 -1.22
CA GLU A 29 -13.15 -20.51 -1.22
C GLU A 29 -12.32 -20.45 -2.50
N GLY A 30 -11.00 -20.36 -2.39
CA GLY A 30 -10.11 -20.19 -3.54
C GLY A 30 -10.48 -18.93 -4.33
N SER A 31 -10.84 -19.09 -5.61
CA SER A 31 -11.29 -18.00 -6.49
C SER A 31 -12.80 -17.92 -6.64
N ARG A 32 -13.56 -18.53 -5.74
CA ARG A 32 -15.04 -18.60 -5.84
C ARG A 32 -15.69 -17.98 -4.63
N LEU A 33 -16.88 -17.43 -4.84
CA LEU A 33 -17.75 -16.93 -3.78
C LEU A 33 -19.20 -17.32 -4.06
N TRP A 34 -19.99 -17.45 -3.00
CA TRP A 34 -21.41 -17.77 -3.07
C TRP A 34 -22.20 -16.74 -2.29
N ASP A 35 -23.30 -16.29 -2.91
CA ASP A 35 -24.23 -15.35 -2.28
C ASP A 35 -25.23 -16.03 -1.32
N GLN A 36 -26.10 -15.23 -0.71
CA GLN A 36 -27.16 -15.69 0.20
C GLN A 36 -28.16 -16.66 -0.44
N GLN A 37 -28.29 -16.65 -1.75
CA GLN A 37 -29.17 -17.54 -2.53
C GLN A 37 -28.42 -18.80 -2.99
N GLY A 38 -27.14 -18.94 -2.70
CA GLY A 38 -26.31 -20.05 -3.09
C GLY A 38 -25.77 -19.95 -4.52
N LYS A 39 -25.96 -18.82 -5.19
CA LYS A 39 -25.41 -18.59 -6.53
C LYS A 39 -23.90 -18.42 -6.45
N GLU A 40 -23.18 -19.14 -7.32
CA GLU A 40 -21.73 -19.10 -7.42
C GLU A 40 -21.26 -18.00 -8.37
N TYR A 41 -20.12 -17.37 -8.01
CA TYR A 41 -19.41 -16.37 -8.81
C TYR A 41 -17.91 -16.68 -8.79
N ILE A 42 -17.22 -16.28 -9.86
CA ILE A 42 -15.75 -16.28 -9.90
C ILE A 42 -15.27 -14.90 -9.47
N ASP A 43 -14.41 -14.85 -8.47
CA ASP A 43 -13.82 -13.60 -7.96
C ASP A 43 -12.52 -13.28 -8.69
N PHE A 44 -12.59 -12.36 -9.65
CA PHE A 44 -11.41 -11.81 -10.33
C PHE A 44 -10.80 -10.59 -9.60
N ALA A 45 -11.47 -10.05 -8.59
CA ALA A 45 -10.98 -8.89 -7.84
C ALA A 45 -10.00 -9.28 -6.72
N GLY A 46 -10.22 -10.45 -6.11
CA GLY A 46 -9.39 -10.96 -5.01
C GLY A 46 -9.21 -9.96 -3.85
N GLY A 47 -10.25 -9.14 -3.56
CA GLY A 47 -10.14 -8.05 -2.59
C GLY A 47 -9.23 -6.90 -3.05
N ILE A 48 -9.12 -6.66 -4.36
CA ILE A 48 -8.17 -5.74 -5.01
C ILE A 48 -6.73 -6.19 -4.73
N ALA A 49 -6.40 -7.41 -5.19
CA ALA A 49 -5.09 -8.05 -5.05
C ALA A 49 -4.66 -8.36 -3.59
N VAL A 50 -5.62 -8.58 -2.70
CA VAL A 50 -5.37 -8.95 -1.29
C VAL A 50 -5.22 -10.46 -1.11
N ASN A 51 -6.15 -11.24 -1.68
CA ASN A 51 -6.26 -12.68 -1.49
C ASN A 51 -5.32 -13.45 -2.43
N ALA A 52 -4.01 -13.28 -2.27
CA ALA A 52 -3.01 -13.89 -3.16
C ALA A 52 -3.05 -15.42 -3.17
N LEU A 53 -3.42 -16.05 -2.05
CA LEU A 53 -3.57 -17.50 -1.92
C LEU A 53 -5.02 -17.98 -2.12
N GLY A 54 -5.92 -17.07 -2.50
CA GLY A 54 -7.36 -17.33 -2.56
C GLY A 54 -8.06 -17.19 -1.22
N HIS A 55 -9.39 -17.20 -1.27
CA HIS A 55 -10.22 -17.11 -0.08
C HIS A 55 -10.10 -18.35 0.80
N ALA A 56 -10.17 -18.16 2.12
CA ALA A 56 -10.22 -19.20 3.15
C ALA A 56 -9.10 -20.23 3.04
N HIS A 57 -7.87 -19.82 2.64
CA HIS A 57 -6.74 -20.73 2.51
C HIS A 57 -6.52 -21.50 3.81
N PRO A 58 -6.45 -22.84 3.77
CA PRO A 58 -6.44 -23.67 4.97
C PRO A 58 -5.32 -23.32 5.97
N GLU A 59 -4.10 -23.16 5.49
CA GLU A 59 -2.94 -22.84 6.35
C GLU A 59 -3.05 -21.45 7.00
N LEU A 60 -3.58 -20.45 6.26
CA LEU A 60 -3.78 -19.11 6.84
C LEU A 60 -4.85 -19.14 7.94
N ARG A 61 -5.93 -19.89 7.71
CA ARG A 61 -7.00 -20.06 8.69
C ARG A 61 -6.50 -20.80 9.93
N GLU A 62 -5.70 -21.85 9.75
CA GLU A 62 -5.13 -22.61 10.87
C GLU A 62 -4.18 -21.73 11.68
N ALA A 63 -3.26 -21.02 11.05
CA ALA A 63 -2.34 -20.08 11.70
C ALA A 63 -3.08 -18.99 12.50
N LEU A 64 -4.16 -18.44 11.94
CA LEU A 64 -5.00 -17.47 12.62
C LEU A 64 -5.67 -18.07 13.85
N ASN A 65 -6.27 -19.25 13.73
CA ASN A 65 -6.95 -19.95 14.84
C ASN A 65 -5.96 -20.31 15.95
N GLU A 66 -4.78 -20.81 15.59
CA GLU A 66 -3.72 -21.14 16.55
C GLU A 66 -3.27 -19.88 17.32
N GLN A 67 -2.99 -18.79 16.61
CA GLN A 67 -2.58 -17.54 17.27
C GLN A 67 -3.71 -16.93 18.11
N ALA A 68 -4.94 -16.95 17.60
CA ALA A 68 -6.10 -16.44 18.31
C ALA A 68 -6.37 -17.15 19.64
N SER A 69 -6.01 -18.46 19.73
CA SER A 69 -6.11 -19.22 20.98
C SER A 69 -5.10 -18.80 22.04
N LYS A 70 -4.02 -18.09 21.66
CA LYS A 70 -2.95 -17.63 22.56
C LYS A 70 -3.21 -16.19 23.03
N PHE A 71 -3.30 -15.27 22.10
CA PHE A 71 -3.64 -13.86 22.36
C PHE A 71 -3.93 -13.11 21.03
N TRP A 72 -4.64 -11.98 21.14
CA TRP A 72 -4.99 -11.12 20.01
C TRP A 72 -4.17 -9.84 19.94
N HIS A 73 -3.94 -9.19 21.08
CA HIS A 73 -3.29 -7.87 21.13
C HIS A 73 -2.46 -7.73 22.40
N THR A 74 -1.23 -7.24 22.24
CA THR A 74 -0.31 -7.00 23.38
C THR A 74 0.07 -5.52 23.53
N GLY A 75 -0.29 -4.67 22.56
CA GLY A 75 0.11 -3.27 22.51
C GLY A 75 1.61 -3.07 22.24
N ASN A 76 2.00 -1.81 22.06
CA ASN A 76 3.40 -1.44 21.77
C ASN A 76 4.31 -1.43 23.01
N GLY A 77 3.74 -1.62 24.21
CA GLY A 77 4.53 -1.80 25.44
C GLY A 77 5.22 -3.15 25.55
N TYR A 78 4.80 -4.08 24.70
CA TYR A 78 5.39 -5.42 24.58
C TYR A 78 5.69 -5.71 23.11
N THR A 79 6.52 -6.72 22.88
CA THR A 79 6.67 -7.35 21.56
C THR A 79 6.16 -8.79 21.62
N ASN A 80 6.10 -9.46 20.48
CA ASN A 80 5.70 -10.87 20.39
C ASN A 80 6.47 -11.59 19.27
N GLU A 81 6.53 -12.91 19.38
CA GLU A 81 7.30 -13.74 18.44
C GLU A 81 6.79 -13.64 16.98
N PRO A 82 5.49 -13.70 16.67
CA PRO A 82 5.00 -13.58 15.29
C PRO A 82 5.49 -12.31 14.59
N VAL A 83 5.44 -11.16 15.25
CA VAL A 83 5.94 -9.88 14.73
C VAL A 83 7.43 -9.94 14.44
N LEU A 84 8.23 -10.43 15.39
CA LEU A 84 9.69 -10.53 15.23
C LEU A 84 10.08 -11.53 14.13
N ARG A 85 9.38 -12.66 14.03
CA ARG A 85 9.60 -13.64 12.96
C ARG A 85 9.29 -13.08 11.58
N LEU A 86 8.19 -12.33 11.42
CA LEU A 86 7.85 -11.71 10.15
C LEU A 86 8.86 -10.59 9.80
N ALA A 87 9.25 -9.76 10.77
CA ALA A 87 10.29 -8.75 10.56
C ALA A 87 11.59 -9.38 10.06
N LYS A 88 12.05 -10.46 10.72
CA LYS A 88 13.27 -11.16 10.31
C LYS A 88 13.16 -11.74 8.90
N LYS A 89 12.03 -12.33 8.54
CA LYS A 89 11.81 -12.86 7.18
C LYS A 89 11.86 -11.75 6.12
N LEU A 90 11.26 -10.60 6.39
CA LEU A 90 11.28 -9.47 5.47
C LEU A 90 12.68 -8.88 5.32
N ILE A 91 13.43 -8.73 6.41
CA ILE A 91 14.82 -8.27 6.38
C ILE A 91 15.71 -9.24 5.59
N ASP A 92 15.60 -10.54 5.83
CA ASP A 92 16.43 -11.54 5.13
C ASP A 92 16.14 -11.65 3.64
N ALA A 93 14.93 -11.28 3.22
CA ALA A 93 14.47 -11.43 1.85
C ALA A 93 14.54 -10.12 1.04
N THR A 94 14.92 -8.99 1.66
CA THR A 94 14.92 -7.69 1.00
C THR A 94 16.21 -6.89 1.32
N PHE A 95 16.25 -5.62 0.91
CA PHE A 95 17.34 -4.70 1.23
C PHE A 95 17.23 -4.09 2.63
N ALA A 96 16.11 -4.28 3.31
CA ALA A 96 15.76 -3.54 4.53
C ALA A 96 16.57 -4.00 5.74
N ASP A 97 16.96 -3.05 6.59
CA ASP A 97 17.58 -3.30 7.90
C ASP A 97 16.56 -3.34 9.05
N ARG A 98 15.40 -2.73 8.85
CA ARG A 98 14.35 -2.54 9.85
C ARG A 98 12.97 -2.61 9.23
N VAL A 99 11.97 -2.97 10.04
CA VAL A 99 10.57 -3.04 9.63
C VAL A 99 9.71 -2.33 10.67
N PHE A 100 8.76 -1.52 10.20
CA PHE A 100 7.68 -0.97 11.02
C PHE A 100 6.36 -1.57 10.54
N PHE A 101 5.57 -2.14 11.46
CA PHE A 101 4.26 -2.71 11.15
C PHE A 101 3.13 -1.75 11.50
N CYS A 102 2.07 -1.79 10.68
CA CYS A 102 0.84 -1.03 10.84
C CYS A 102 -0.36 -1.88 10.32
N ASN A 103 -1.53 -1.28 10.15
CA ASN A 103 -2.76 -2.04 9.86
C ASN A 103 -3.15 -2.00 8.38
N SER A 104 -2.60 -1.11 7.59
CA SER A 104 -3.01 -0.88 6.20
C SER A 104 -1.87 -0.34 5.34
N GLY A 105 -2.05 -0.41 4.01
CA GLY A 105 -1.13 0.24 3.06
C GLY A 105 -1.13 1.77 3.17
N ALA A 106 -2.28 2.37 3.50
CA ALA A 106 -2.35 3.81 3.75
C ALA A 106 -1.49 4.21 4.94
N GLU A 107 -1.54 3.47 6.05
CA GLU A 107 -0.68 3.73 7.21
C GLU A 107 0.80 3.47 6.92
N ALA A 108 1.12 2.46 6.11
CA ALA A 108 2.50 2.22 5.67
C ALA A 108 3.05 3.41 4.87
N ASN A 109 2.26 3.94 3.93
CA ASN A 109 2.61 5.12 3.15
C ASN A 109 2.67 6.40 4.01
N GLU A 110 1.74 6.59 4.96
CA GLU A 110 1.82 7.67 5.97
C GLU A 110 3.15 7.61 6.73
N ALA A 111 3.53 6.42 7.19
CA ALA A 111 4.77 6.21 7.92
C ALA A 111 5.99 6.53 7.04
N ALA A 112 6.00 6.09 5.77
CA ALA A 112 7.09 6.37 4.83
C ALA A 112 7.25 7.87 4.56
N LEU A 113 6.15 8.57 4.26
CA LEU A 113 6.17 10.01 4.00
C LEU A 113 6.59 10.82 5.23
N LYS A 114 6.11 10.44 6.42
CA LYS A 114 6.51 11.05 7.69
C LYS A 114 7.98 10.80 8.01
N LEU A 115 8.45 9.56 7.82
CA LEU A 115 9.85 9.20 8.04
C LEU A 115 10.76 9.99 7.11
N ALA A 116 10.41 10.12 5.83
CA ALA A 116 11.17 10.89 4.86
C ALA A 116 11.30 12.36 5.26
N ARG A 117 10.20 13.00 5.68
CA ARG A 117 10.24 14.37 6.21
C ARG A 117 11.06 14.49 7.48
N LYS A 118 10.91 13.56 8.42
CA LYS A 118 11.68 13.55 9.67
C LYS A 118 13.17 13.40 9.41
N PHE A 119 13.55 12.43 8.57
CA PHE A 119 14.94 12.20 8.17
C PHE A 119 15.56 13.44 7.51
N ALA A 120 14.85 14.04 6.57
CA ALA A 120 15.34 15.23 5.87
C ALA A 120 15.45 16.43 6.81
N HIS A 121 14.48 16.65 7.69
CA HIS A 121 14.50 17.71 8.69
C HIS A 121 15.73 17.59 9.61
N ASP A 122 15.99 16.40 10.14
CA ASP A 122 17.08 16.16 11.06
C ASP A 122 18.46 16.33 10.39
N ARG A 123 18.56 15.99 9.11
CA ARG A 123 19.84 15.94 8.41
C ARG A 123 20.14 17.19 7.60
N TYR A 124 19.12 17.87 7.10
CA TYR A 124 19.26 18.99 6.17
C TYR A 124 18.51 20.26 6.60
N GLY A 125 17.60 20.15 7.57
CA GLY A 125 16.77 21.26 8.04
C GLY A 125 15.34 21.27 7.47
N SER A 126 14.54 22.20 7.99
CA SER A 126 13.08 22.26 7.71
C SER A 126 12.72 22.66 6.28
N HIS A 127 13.66 23.20 5.50
CA HIS A 127 13.42 23.59 4.11
C HIS A 127 13.28 22.39 3.16
N LYS A 128 13.71 21.20 3.59
CA LYS A 128 13.69 19.97 2.80
C LYS A 128 12.46 19.12 3.15
N SER A 129 11.26 19.57 2.74
CA SER A 129 9.97 18.95 3.07
C SER A 129 9.19 18.48 1.85
N GLY A 130 9.62 18.84 0.64
CA GLY A 130 8.94 18.56 -0.61
C GLY A 130 8.83 17.07 -0.91
N ILE A 131 7.68 16.64 -1.38
CA ILE A 131 7.43 15.27 -1.85
C ILE A 131 7.03 15.35 -3.32
N VAL A 132 7.65 14.52 -4.16
CA VAL A 132 7.23 14.34 -5.53
C VAL A 132 6.54 12.99 -5.65
N ALA A 133 5.32 13.02 -6.19
CA ALA A 133 4.50 11.85 -6.49
C ALA A 133 4.08 11.90 -7.96
N PHE A 134 3.24 10.98 -8.41
CA PHE A 134 2.88 10.87 -9.83
C PHE A 134 1.38 10.96 -10.04
N LYS A 135 0.98 11.56 -11.16
CA LYS A 135 -0.42 11.58 -11.60
C LYS A 135 -0.95 10.16 -11.74
N ASN A 136 -2.23 9.98 -11.41
CA ASN A 136 -2.95 8.71 -11.43
C ASN A 136 -2.43 7.64 -10.45
N ALA A 137 -1.57 8.02 -9.49
CA ALA A 137 -1.15 7.10 -8.44
C ALA A 137 -2.25 6.87 -7.41
N PHE A 138 -2.14 5.77 -6.66
CA PHE A 138 -3.00 5.47 -5.52
C PHE A 138 -2.15 5.03 -4.33
N HIS A 139 -2.06 5.89 -3.29
CA HIS A 139 -1.25 5.62 -2.09
C HIS A 139 -2.08 5.45 -0.82
N GLY A 140 -3.40 5.54 -0.91
CA GLY A 140 -4.33 5.43 0.22
C GLY A 140 -5.34 6.57 0.28
N ARG A 141 -6.17 6.56 1.33
CA ARG A 141 -7.29 7.52 1.51
C ARG A 141 -7.19 8.36 2.79
N THR A 142 -6.10 8.28 3.54
CA THR A 142 -5.80 9.24 4.60
C THR A 142 -5.42 10.58 3.99
N LEU A 143 -5.53 11.68 4.74
CA LEU A 143 -5.36 13.02 4.16
C LEU A 143 -4.00 13.21 3.48
N PHE A 144 -2.93 12.66 4.05
CA PHE A 144 -1.60 12.78 3.46
C PHE A 144 -1.44 11.87 2.23
N THR A 145 -1.88 10.61 2.32
CA THR A 145 -1.74 9.67 1.21
C THR A 145 -2.66 9.99 0.04
N VAL A 146 -3.89 10.48 0.29
CA VAL A 146 -4.78 10.92 -0.80
C VAL A 146 -4.23 12.14 -1.52
N SER A 147 -3.51 13.01 -0.78
CA SER A 147 -2.83 14.18 -1.36
C SER A 147 -1.65 13.77 -2.24
N ALA A 148 -0.96 12.68 -1.91
CA ALA A 148 0.11 12.12 -2.73
C ALA A 148 -0.41 11.34 -3.95
N GLY A 149 -1.67 10.90 -3.96
CA GLY A 149 -2.24 10.03 -5.00
C GLY A 149 -2.37 10.63 -6.40
N GLY A 150 -2.29 11.96 -6.55
CA GLY A 150 -2.32 12.62 -7.86
C GLY A 150 -3.60 12.42 -8.68
N GLN A 151 -4.71 12.08 -8.02
CA GLN A 151 -6.05 11.91 -8.59
C GLN A 151 -7.00 12.95 -7.97
N PRO A 152 -7.26 14.10 -8.64
CA PRO A 152 -8.09 15.18 -8.10
C PRO A 152 -9.48 14.74 -7.63
N ALA A 153 -10.08 13.77 -8.31
CA ALA A 153 -11.40 13.22 -7.94
C ALA A 153 -11.44 12.63 -6.52
N TYR A 154 -10.30 12.25 -5.96
CA TYR A 154 -10.22 11.71 -4.61
C TYR A 154 -9.80 12.73 -3.54
N SER A 155 -9.27 13.89 -3.94
CA SER A 155 -8.63 14.80 -2.99
C SER A 155 -9.15 16.23 -2.98
N GLN A 156 -9.75 16.72 -4.10
CA GLN A 156 -10.06 18.15 -4.28
C GLN A 156 -11.04 18.69 -3.23
N ASP A 157 -11.96 17.87 -2.74
CA ASP A 157 -13.00 18.29 -1.80
C ASP A 157 -12.53 18.30 -0.33
N PHE A 158 -11.26 17.92 -0.09
CA PHE A 158 -10.68 17.85 1.26
C PHE A 158 -9.67 18.96 1.55
N ALA A 159 -9.67 20.03 0.75
CA ALA A 159 -8.77 21.16 0.97
C ALA A 159 -9.02 21.87 2.32
N PRO A 160 -7.97 22.41 3.01
CA PRO A 160 -6.59 22.48 2.55
C PRO A 160 -5.83 21.14 2.70
N LEU A 161 -5.14 20.75 1.64
CA LEU A 161 -4.32 19.54 1.63
C LEU A 161 -2.95 19.80 2.26
N PRO A 162 -2.22 18.77 2.75
CA PRO A 162 -0.83 18.89 3.15
C PRO A 162 0.03 19.56 2.09
N ALA A 163 0.79 20.57 2.50
CA ALA A 163 1.64 21.35 1.61
C ALA A 163 2.84 20.55 1.07
N ASP A 164 3.48 21.11 0.04
CA ASP A 164 4.74 20.63 -0.54
C ASP A 164 4.66 19.26 -1.23
N ILE A 165 3.49 18.89 -1.75
CA ILE A 165 3.33 17.71 -2.60
C ILE A 165 3.18 18.15 -4.05
N ARG A 166 4.02 17.64 -4.93
CA ARG A 166 4.07 17.96 -6.36
C ARG A 166 3.86 16.70 -7.19
N HIS A 167 3.15 16.79 -8.33
CA HIS A 167 2.79 15.63 -9.13
C HIS A 167 3.41 15.72 -10.53
N ALA A 168 4.34 14.80 -10.83
CA ALA A 168 4.91 14.60 -12.15
C ALA A 168 4.03 13.68 -13.03
N ALA A 169 4.25 13.71 -14.34
CA ALA A 169 3.70 12.69 -15.22
C ALA A 169 4.43 11.36 -15.00
N TYR A 170 3.67 10.26 -14.90
CA TYR A 170 4.25 8.93 -14.74
C TYR A 170 4.95 8.47 -16.04
N ASN A 171 6.07 7.77 -15.93
CA ASN A 171 6.94 7.38 -17.04
C ASN A 171 7.56 8.56 -17.84
N ASP A 172 7.55 9.78 -17.29
CA ASP A 172 8.18 10.95 -17.87
C ASP A 172 9.27 11.49 -16.93
N ILE A 173 10.51 11.12 -17.18
CA ILE A 173 11.66 11.54 -16.36
C ILE A 173 11.92 13.04 -16.44
N ASN A 174 11.60 13.70 -17.56
CA ASN A 174 11.76 15.15 -17.68
C ASN A 174 10.75 15.88 -16.80
N SER A 175 9.50 15.40 -16.77
CA SER A 175 8.47 15.91 -15.85
C SER A 175 8.89 15.74 -14.38
N ALA A 176 9.47 14.61 -14.02
CA ALA A 176 9.99 14.37 -12.67
C ALA A 176 11.19 15.28 -12.35
N SER A 177 12.15 15.38 -13.26
CA SER A 177 13.35 16.24 -13.09
C SER A 177 13.03 17.73 -12.93
N ALA A 178 11.95 18.21 -13.55
CA ALA A 178 11.49 19.59 -13.38
C ALA A 178 10.93 19.90 -11.98
N LEU A 179 10.56 18.87 -11.22
CA LEU A 179 9.95 19.00 -9.89
C LEU A 179 10.85 18.54 -8.74
N ILE A 180 11.86 17.72 -9.02
CA ILE A 180 12.80 17.22 -8.00
C ILE A 180 13.96 18.21 -7.89
N ASP A 181 14.11 18.80 -6.71
CA ASP A 181 15.13 19.77 -6.38
C ASP A 181 15.67 19.58 -4.96
N ASP A 182 16.55 20.45 -4.49
CA ASP A 182 17.17 20.36 -3.17
C ASP A 182 16.18 20.51 -2.00
N SER A 183 14.97 21.01 -2.24
CA SER A 183 13.90 21.03 -1.25
C SER A 183 13.13 19.72 -1.17
N THR A 184 13.34 18.79 -2.10
CA THR A 184 12.66 17.49 -2.15
C THR A 184 13.24 16.53 -1.10
N CYS A 185 12.41 16.06 -0.17
CA CYS A 185 12.80 15.04 0.81
C CYS A 185 12.55 13.62 0.32
N ALA A 186 11.55 13.42 -0.54
CA ALA A 186 11.21 12.10 -1.07
C ALA A 186 10.53 12.13 -2.43
N VAL A 187 10.68 11.03 -3.14
CA VAL A 187 9.90 10.66 -4.33
C VAL A 187 9.17 9.37 -4.01
N ILE A 188 7.84 9.35 -4.14
CA ILE A 188 7.02 8.13 -3.96
C ILE A 188 6.48 7.68 -5.30
N VAL A 189 6.63 6.38 -5.60
CA VAL A 189 6.22 5.79 -6.89
C VAL A 189 5.76 4.35 -6.71
N GLU A 190 4.69 3.97 -7.42
CA GLU A 190 4.33 2.57 -7.62
C GLU A 190 5.18 1.99 -8.78
N PRO A 191 5.87 0.85 -8.64
CA PRO A 191 6.55 0.20 -9.78
C PRO A 191 5.57 -0.16 -10.91
N ILE A 192 4.32 -0.45 -10.56
CA ILE A 192 3.19 -0.59 -11.50
C ILE A 192 2.01 0.14 -10.86
N GLN A 193 1.51 1.20 -11.51
CA GLN A 193 0.28 1.86 -11.06
C GLN A 193 -0.90 0.91 -11.22
N GLY A 194 -1.43 0.38 -10.11
CA GLY A 194 -2.56 -0.55 -10.14
C GLY A 194 -3.88 0.15 -10.46
N GLU A 195 -4.30 1.05 -9.60
CA GLU A 195 -5.55 1.83 -9.75
C GLU A 195 -5.49 2.81 -10.94
N GLY A 196 -4.31 3.20 -11.37
CA GLY A 196 -4.08 4.03 -12.55
C GLY A 196 -4.27 3.33 -13.88
N GLY A 197 -4.62 2.03 -13.90
CA GLY A 197 -4.90 1.26 -15.11
C GLY A 197 -3.89 0.16 -15.41
N VAL A 198 -3.19 -0.37 -14.40
CA VAL A 198 -2.16 -1.42 -14.52
C VAL A 198 -1.04 -0.97 -15.47
N VAL A 199 -0.46 0.19 -15.19
CA VAL A 199 0.58 0.81 -16.01
C VAL A 199 1.95 0.54 -15.39
N PRO A 200 2.82 -0.29 -16.01
CA PRO A 200 4.17 -0.54 -15.50
C PRO A 200 5.09 0.66 -15.75
N ALA A 201 5.99 0.90 -14.80
CA ALA A 201 7.12 1.79 -15.02
C ALA A 201 8.12 1.21 -16.01
N SER A 202 8.77 2.04 -16.79
CA SER A 202 9.94 1.61 -17.57
C SER A 202 11.19 1.53 -16.68
N ASN A 203 12.12 0.64 -17.00
CA ASN A 203 13.40 0.55 -16.28
C ASN A 203 14.15 1.89 -16.31
N ALA A 204 14.19 2.55 -17.44
CA ALA A 204 14.85 3.85 -17.60
C ALA A 204 14.24 4.92 -16.70
N PHE A 205 12.91 4.90 -16.51
CA PHE A 205 12.22 5.83 -15.62
C PHE A 205 12.62 5.60 -14.16
N LEU A 206 12.55 4.36 -13.65
CA LEU A 206 12.91 4.07 -12.26
C LEU A 206 14.39 4.30 -11.98
N GLN A 207 15.28 3.96 -12.92
CA GLN A 207 16.70 4.28 -12.82
C GLN A 207 16.95 5.79 -12.79
N GLY A 208 16.27 6.54 -13.65
CA GLY A 208 16.35 8.00 -13.66
C GLY A 208 15.85 8.63 -12.35
N LEU A 209 14.77 8.09 -11.75
CA LEU A 209 14.30 8.53 -10.44
C LEU A 209 15.35 8.24 -9.34
N ARG A 210 15.99 7.08 -9.37
CA ARG A 210 17.06 6.75 -8.42
C ARG A 210 18.22 7.73 -8.53
N GLU A 211 18.64 8.05 -9.76
CA GLU A 211 19.72 9.02 -10.01
C GLU A 211 19.35 10.43 -9.52
N LEU A 212 18.13 10.88 -9.81
CA LEU A 212 17.63 12.18 -9.33
C LEU A 212 17.57 12.23 -7.80
N CYS A 213 17.05 11.20 -7.17
CA CYS A 213 17.01 11.10 -5.71
C CYS A 213 18.41 11.14 -5.10
N ASN A 214 19.38 10.41 -5.68
CA ASN A 214 20.78 10.43 -5.23
C ASN A 214 21.40 11.83 -5.37
N ARG A 215 21.17 12.51 -6.50
CA ARG A 215 21.70 13.84 -6.79
C ARG A 215 21.20 14.89 -5.79
N HIS A 216 19.93 14.82 -5.44
CA HIS A 216 19.27 15.79 -4.56
C HIS A 216 19.17 15.32 -3.12
N ASN A 217 19.77 14.20 -2.73
CA ASN A 217 19.67 13.60 -1.39
C ASN A 217 18.19 13.43 -0.95
N ALA A 218 17.32 13.04 -1.86
CA ALA A 218 15.94 12.68 -1.60
C ALA A 218 15.81 11.17 -1.40
N LEU A 219 14.87 10.71 -0.57
CA LEU A 219 14.58 9.28 -0.43
C LEU A 219 13.68 8.81 -1.57
N LEU A 220 13.99 7.66 -2.16
CA LEU A 220 13.13 6.97 -3.11
C LEU A 220 12.26 5.97 -2.35
N ILE A 221 10.95 6.14 -2.42
CA ILE A 221 9.94 5.27 -1.79
C ILE A 221 9.23 4.48 -2.88
N PHE A 222 9.30 3.15 -2.81
CA PHE A 222 8.48 2.30 -3.65
C PHE A 222 7.23 1.88 -2.88
N ASP A 223 6.06 2.28 -3.40
CA ASP A 223 4.78 1.76 -2.95
C ASP A 223 4.52 0.40 -3.62
N GLU A 224 4.83 -0.65 -2.89
CA GLU A 224 4.60 -2.03 -3.31
C GLU A 224 3.42 -2.68 -2.57
N VAL A 225 2.48 -1.88 -2.11
CA VAL A 225 1.25 -2.35 -1.48
C VAL A 225 0.47 -3.29 -2.39
N GLN A 226 0.45 -3.03 -3.71
CA GLN A 226 -0.22 -3.90 -4.66
C GLN A 226 0.74 -4.84 -5.40
N THR A 227 1.94 -4.40 -5.72
CA THR A 227 2.91 -5.15 -6.54
C THR A 227 3.70 -6.17 -5.75
N GLY A 228 3.75 -6.05 -4.42
CA GLY A 228 4.54 -6.91 -3.56
C GLY A 228 3.95 -8.29 -3.29
N VAL A 229 4.69 -9.07 -2.54
CA VAL A 229 4.36 -10.40 -2.02
C VAL A 229 3.97 -11.37 -3.15
N GLY A 230 4.81 -11.42 -4.18
CA GLY A 230 4.70 -12.39 -5.27
C GLY A 230 3.75 -12.00 -6.42
N ARG A 231 3.09 -10.83 -6.36
CA ARG A 231 2.09 -10.41 -7.37
C ARG A 231 2.66 -10.34 -8.77
N THR A 232 3.92 -9.97 -8.94
CA THR A 232 4.59 -9.78 -10.22
C THR A 232 5.55 -10.91 -10.60
N GLY A 233 5.62 -11.97 -9.79
CA GLY A 233 6.51 -13.12 -10.00
C GLY A 233 7.79 -13.09 -9.15
N GLU A 234 8.18 -11.92 -8.65
CA GLU A 234 9.21 -11.76 -7.61
C GLU A 234 8.56 -11.40 -6.27
N LEU A 235 9.29 -11.51 -5.15
CA LEU A 235 8.74 -11.15 -3.84
C LEU A 235 8.28 -9.70 -3.82
N TYR A 236 9.08 -8.79 -4.40
CA TYR A 236 8.73 -7.40 -4.64
C TYR A 236 9.11 -6.98 -6.05
N ALA A 237 8.33 -6.09 -6.66
CA ALA A 237 8.54 -5.69 -8.05
C ALA A 237 9.89 -4.99 -8.30
N TYR A 238 10.45 -4.30 -7.28
CA TYR A 238 11.76 -3.65 -7.43
C TYR A 238 12.87 -4.63 -7.87
N MET A 239 12.73 -5.92 -7.57
CA MET A 239 13.69 -6.95 -7.93
C MET A 239 13.78 -7.16 -9.44
N HIS A 240 12.68 -6.95 -10.19
CA HIS A 240 12.68 -7.00 -11.65
C HIS A 240 13.46 -5.83 -12.29
N TYR A 241 13.43 -4.67 -11.64
CA TYR A 241 13.97 -3.43 -12.20
C TYR A 241 15.45 -3.21 -11.87
N GLY A 242 15.99 -3.95 -10.90
CA GLY A 242 17.36 -3.75 -10.43
C GLY A 242 17.59 -2.36 -9.79
N VAL A 243 16.51 -1.73 -9.31
CA VAL A 243 16.55 -0.43 -8.62
C VAL A 243 16.11 -0.64 -7.18
N THR A 244 17.03 -0.43 -6.25
CA THR A 244 16.71 -0.54 -4.81
C THR A 244 16.21 0.80 -4.29
N PRO A 245 15.00 0.88 -3.72
CA PRO A 245 14.52 2.08 -3.06
C PRO A 245 15.18 2.27 -1.69
N ASP A 246 15.02 3.44 -1.08
CA ASP A 246 15.42 3.70 0.31
C ASP A 246 14.37 3.20 1.29
N LEU A 247 13.09 3.26 0.89
CA LEU A 247 11.92 2.82 1.66
C LEU A 247 10.98 2.03 0.75
N LEU A 248 10.37 0.98 1.29
CA LEU A 248 9.36 0.17 0.60
C LEU A 248 8.15 -0.01 1.49
N THR A 249 6.96 0.23 0.95
CA THR A 249 5.70 -0.01 1.65
C THR A 249 4.99 -1.23 1.10
N THR A 250 4.40 -2.03 1.98
CA THR A 250 3.71 -3.27 1.62
C THR A 250 2.48 -3.50 2.51
N ALA A 251 1.47 -4.18 1.99
CA ALA A 251 0.25 -4.57 2.70
C ALA A 251 -0.48 -5.67 1.91
N LYS A 252 -1.82 -5.63 1.81
CA LYS A 252 -2.64 -6.52 0.97
C LYS A 252 -2.25 -7.99 1.12
N ALA A 253 -1.55 -8.54 0.12
CA ALA A 253 -1.10 -9.94 0.10
C ALA A 253 -0.18 -10.32 1.28
N LEU A 254 0.47 -9.33 1.94
CA LEU A 254 1.27 -9.56 3.16
C LEU A 254 0.45 -10.23 4.26
N GLY A 255 -0.82 -9.84 4.40
CA GLY A 255 -1.75 -10.42 5.36
C GLY A 255 -2.70 -11.46 4.78
N GLY A 256 -2.79 -11.59 3.44
CA GLY A 256 -3.69 -12.53 2.78
C GLY A 256 -5.17 -12.36 3.15
N GLY A 257 -5.59 -11.15 3.54
CA GLY A 257 -6.92 -10.81 4.03
C GLY A 257 -6.95 -10.32 5.49
N PHE A 258 -5.93 -10.64 6.29
CA PHE A 258 -5.78 -10.05 7.63
C PHE A 258 -5.22 -8.62 7.53
N PRO A 259 -5.76 -7.63 8.30
CA PRO A 259 -5.31 -6.25 8.24
C PRO A 259 -3.87 -6.10 8.74
N VAL A 260 -2.94 -5.90 7.84
CA VAL A 260 -1.53 -5.61 8.14
C VAL A 260 -0.91 -4.81 7.00
N GLY A 261 -0.05 -3.89 7.35
CA GLY A 261 0.87 -3.19 6.45
C GLY A 261 2.24 -3.09 7.08
N ALA A 262 3.23 -2.80 6.27
CA ALA A 262 4.59 -2.60 6.75
C ALA A 262 5.34 -1.55 5.92
N LEU A 263 6.28 -0.88 6.58
CA LEU A 263 7.31 -0.05 5.99
C LEU A 263 8.66 -0.74 6.24
N LEU A 264 9.41 -0.93 5.18
CA LEU A 264 10.75 -1.52 5.13
C LEU A 264 11.77 -0.45 4.78
#